data_3556a80a1bd2dca0913a57704321b7db
#
_entry.id   3556a80a1bd2dca0913a57704321b7db
#
_cell.length_a   1.000
_cell.length_b   1.000
_cell.length_c   1.000
_cell.angle_alpha   90.00
_cell.angle_beta   90.00
_cell.angle_gamma   90.00
#
_symmetry.space_group_name_H-M   'P 1'
#
loop_
_entity.id
_entity.type
_entity.pdbx_description
1 polymer ?
#
loop_
_entity_poly.entity_id
_entity_poly.type
_entity_poly.pdbx_seq_one_letter_code
_entity_poly.pdbx_strand_id
1 'polypeptide(L)'
;MKKHLIVIAVGLSIFGYLFQSCKNATNEKIAIEESSDLEIAKTENSIDPTTLNLQNMQDAFKGETTASAKYDAFSKKANEEGLFEIALLFKAASVAEKIHADNHKIVIEKAGQTTPEITPEFTVKSTKENLENAIEGENYEFFTMYPEFIKNANKAGNYMAQISLTYAYKVEQKHRDFYIKALLALENNKVKSLPTVYFLCPTCGNTYETVAPKRCEISMTNANNFIKLDSLD
;
A
#
# COMPACT_ATOMS: atom_id res chain seq x y z
N MET A 1 -38.49 -15.93 35.86
CA MET A 1 -38.82 -15.16 37.08
C MET A 1 -37.61 -14.34 37.48
N LYS A 2 -37.86 -13.04 37.77
CA LYS A 2 -36.95 -11.97 38.27
C LYS A 2 -35.76 -11.54 37.40
N LYS A 3 -36.03 -10.47 36.64
CA LYS A 3 -35.08 -9.55 36.02
C LYS A 3 -34.44 -8.68 37.09
N HIS A 4 -33.13 -8.53 37.10
CA HIS A 4 -32.46 -7.46 37.84
C HIS A 4 -31.94 -6.42 36.90
N LEU A 5 -32.51 -5.22 37.02
CA LEU A 5 -32.14 -4.01 36.35
C LEU A 5 -31.09 -3.31 37.23
N ILE A 6 -29.89 -3.07 36.73
CA ILE A 6 -28.89 -2.24 37.40
C ILE A 6 -28.88 -0.88 36.73
N VAL A 7 -29.28 0.13 37.47
CA VAL A 7 -29.22 1.55 37.11
C VAL A 7 -27.90 2.08 37.65
N ILE A 8 -27.03 2.59 36.76
CA ILE A 8 -25.82 3.32 37.16
C ILE A 8 -26.12 4.81 37.00
N ALA A 9 -26.12 5.51 38.10
CA ALA A 9 -26.26 6.95 38.16
C ALA A 9 -24.91 7.63 37.86
N VAL A 10 -24.90 8.55 36.91
CA VAL A 10 -23.75 9.41 36.56
C VAL A 10 -23.89 10.70 37.36
N GLY A 11 -22.98 10.95 38.28
CA GLY A 11 -22.90 12.18 39.05
C GLY A 11 -22.14 13.28 38.28
N LEU A 12 -22.82 14.40 37.97
CA LEU A 12 -22.20 15.62 37.49
C LEU A 12 -21.60 16.39 38.69
N SER A 13 -20.31 16.64 38.70
CA SER A 13 -19.64 17.58 39.59
C SER A 13 -19.27 18.85 38.83
N ILE A 14 -19.97 19.93 39.10
CA ILE A 14 -19.70 21.27 38.59
C ILE A 14 -18.72 21.94 39.56
N PHE A 15 -17.52 22.26 39.10
CA PHE A 15 -16.56 23.11 39.84
C PHE A 15 -16.53 24.49 39.21
N GLY A 16 -17.17 25.45 39.95
CA GLY A 16 -17.10 26.86 39.60
C GLY A 16 -15.82 27.48 40.16
N TYR A 17 -15.07 28.19 39.31
CA TYR A 17 -14.00 29.10 39.78
C TYR A 17 -14.44 30.53 39.66
N LEU A 18 -14.42 31.20 40.84
CA LEU A 18 -14.70 32.61 41.05
C LEU A 18 -13.54 33.48 40.54
N PHE A 19 -13.88 34.46 39.71
CA PHE A 19 -12.97 35.54 39.32
C PHE A 19 -12.88 36.55 40.52
N GLN A 20 -11.66 36.82 40.97
CA GLN A 20 -11.39 37.94 41.86
C GLN A 20 -10.45 38.92 41.15
N SER A 21 -11.02 40.08 40.88
CA SER A 21 -10.36 41.24 40.31
C SER A 21 -9.55 41.98 41.37
N CYS A 22 -8.29 42.27 41.15
CA CYS A 22 -7.54 43.31 41.82
C CYS A 22 -6.90 44.24 40.84
N LYS A 23 -7.39 45.46 40.78
CA LYS A 23 -6.73 46.63 40.18
C LYS A 23 -5.65 47.15 41.12
N ASN A 24 -4.44 47.36 40.66
CA ASN A 24 -3.60 48.48 41.10
C ASN A 24 -2.61 48.85 40.03
N ALA A 25 -2.63 50.11 39.67
CA ALA A 25 -1.75 50.74 38.71
C ALA A 25 -0.48 51.25 39.41
N THR A 26 0.67 51.00 38.78
CA THR A 26 1.84 51.91 38.91
C THR A 26 2.59 51.92 37.58
N ASN A 27 2.73 53.12 37.05
CA ASN A 27 3.52 53.42 35.85
C ASN A 27 5.02 53.29 36.16
N GLU A 28 5.71 52.37 35.50
CA GLU A 28 7.15 52.50 35.28
C GLU A 28 7.42 52.36 33.80
N LYS A 29 7.99 53.41 33.20
CA LYS A 29 8.54 53.46 31.87
C LYS A 29 9.82 52.60 31.87
N ILE A 30 9.74 51.42 31.31
CA ILE A 30 10.94 50.65 30.95
C ILE A 30 11.15 50.86 29.47
N ALA A 31 12.32 51.42 29.14
CA ALA A 31 12.79 51.50 27.77
C ALA A 31 13.00 50.07 27.24
N ILE A 32 12.28 49.73 26.18
CA ILE A 32 12.49 48.48 25.45
C ILE A 32 13.65 48.75 24.49
N GLU A 33 14.82 48.23 24.81
CA GLU A 33 15.88 48.01 23.82
C GLU A 33 15.33 47.03 22.77
N GLU A 34 15.32 47.47 21.51
CA GLU A 34 15.12 46.65 20.36
C GLU A 34 16.24 45.60 20.30
N SER A 35 16.05 44.43 20.93
CA SER A 35 16.85 43.29 20.59
C SER A 35 16.34 42.79 19.25
N SER A 36 17.17 42.92 18.24
CA SER A 36 17.03 42.24 16.96
C SER A 36 16.98 40.75 17.20
N ASP A 37 15.75 40.19 17.35
CA ASP A 37 15.56 38.76 17.30
C ASP A 37 16.02 38.24 15.95
N LEU A 38 17.21 37.63 15.97
CA LEU A 38 17.64 36.77 14.89
C LEU A 38 16.54 35.73 14.69
N GLU A 39 15.76 35.89 13.66
CA GLU A 39 14.95 34.86 13.06
C GLU A 39 15.94 33.76 12.61
N ILE A 40 16.22 32.81 13.50
CA ILE A 40 16.87 31.56 13.12
C ILE A 40 15.85 30.85 12.22
N ALA A 41 15.93 31.15 10.93
CA ALA A 41 15.29 30.35 9.90
C ALA A 41 15.78 28.91 10.12
N LYS A 42 14.94 28.08 10.71
CA LYS A 42 15.07 26.63 10.63
C LYS A 42 14.97 26.29 9.15
N THR A 43 16.09 26.26 8.47
CA THR A 43 16.21 25.53 7.22
C THR A 43 16.08 24.07 7.60
N GLU A 44 14.84 23.59 7.80
CA GLU A 44 14.57 22.19 7.62
C GLU A 44 15.01 21.88 6.20
N ASN A 45 16.02 21.03 6.11
CA ASN A 45 16.56 20.55 4.84
C ASN A 45 15.51 19.58 4.25
N SER A 46 14.34 20.11 3.88
CA SER A 46 13.26 19.34 3.28
C SER A 46 13.69 18.97 1.87
N ILE A 47 13.77 17.68 1.60
CA ILE A 47 14.01 17.17 0.24
C ILE A 47 12.96 17.81 -0.68
N ASP A 48 13.40 18.33 -1.83
CA ASP A 48 12.51 18.87 -2.85
C ASP A 48 11.43 17.82 -3.23
N PRO A 49 10.14 18.20 -3.29
CA PRO A 49 9.05 17.28 -3.57
C PRO A 49 9.23 16.48 -4.87
N THR A 50 9.81 17.06 -5.92
CA THR A 50 10.07 16.39 -7.19
C THR A 50 11.12 15.30 -7.03
N THR A 51 12.20 15.61 -6.32
CA THR A 51 13.29 14.68 -6.00
C THR A 51 12.77 13.52 -5.14
N LEU A 52 11.99 13.84 -4.10
CA LEU A 52 11.39 12.81 -3.24
C LEU A 52 10.41 11.91 -4.00
N ASN A 53 9.58 12.49 -4.87
CA ASN A 53 8.66 11.71 -5.70
C ASN A 53 9.42 10.77 -6.65
N LEU A 54 10.50 11.23 -7.27
CA LEU A 54 11.32 10.38 -8.13
C LEU A 54 11.95 9.22 -7.34
N GLN A 55 12.47 9.47 -6.15
CA GLN A 55 12.97 8.43 -5.25
C GLN A 55 11.87 7.41 -4.92
N ASN A 56 10.67 7.87 -4.57
CA ASN A 56 9.53 6.98 -4.29
C ASN A 56 9.15 6.12 -5.52
N MET A 57 9.23 6.66 -6.73
CA MET A 57 8.98 5.89 -7.96
C MET A 57 10.05 4.80 -8.19
N GLN A 58 11.32 5.10 -7.88
CA GLN A 58 12.41 4.12 -7.96
C GLN A 58 12.27 3.03 -6.90
N ASP A 59 11.88 3.41 -5.68
CA ASP A 59 11.64 2.46 -4.59
C ASP A 59 10.44 1.55 -4.90
N ALA A 60 9.33 2.10 -5.42
CA ALA A 60 8.19 1.33 -5.89
C ALA A 60 8.59 0.37 -7.03
N PHE A 61 9.30 0.85 -8.05
CA PHE A 61 9.79 0.01 -9.14
C PHE A 61 10.65 -1.16 -8.64
N LYS A 62 11.54 -0.91 -7.66
CA LYS A 62 12.37 -1.95 -7.04
C LYS A 62 11.50 -2.95 -6.27
N GLY A 63 10.54 -2.48 -5.49
CA GLY A 63 9.60 -3.30 -4.72
C GLY A 63 8.85 -4.27 -5.63
N GLU A 64 8.16 -3.74 -6.64
CA GLU A 64 7.35 -4.52 -7.58
C GLU A 64 8.17 -5.50 -8.43
N THR A 65 9.37 -5.08 -8.86
CA THR A 65 10.28 -5.98 -9.60
C THR A 65 10.69 -7.16 -8.71
N THR A 66 10.96 -6.90 -7.43
CA THR A 66 11.31 -7.94 -6.45
C THR A 66 10.10 -8.81 -6.13
N ALA A 67 8.92 -8.24 -5.92
CA ALA A 67 7.69 -8.95 -5.64
C ALA A 67 7.29 -9.87 -6.80
N SER A 68 7.38 -9.40 -8.05
CA SER A 68 7.13 -10.21 -9.24
C SER A 68 8.02 -11.47 -9.26
N ALA A 69 9.33 -11.31 -9.08
CA ALA A 69 10.25 -12.45 -9.04
C ALA A 69 10.02 -13.38 -7.84
N LYS A 70 9.72 -12.80 -6.68
CA LYS A 70 9.40 -13.53 -5.44
C LYS A 70 8.16 -14.39 -5.60
N TYR A 71 7.07 -13.84 -6.13
CA TYR A 71 5.82 -14.58 -6.32
C TYR A 71 5.92 -15.63 -7.43
N ASP A 72 6.73 -15.42 -8.46
CA ASP A 72 7.03 -16.49 -9.43
C ASP A 72 7.76 -17.68 -8.77
N ALA A 73 8.71 -17.40 -7.89
CA ALA A 73 9.39 -18.44 -7.12
C ALA A 73 8.45 -19.13 -6.10
N PHE A 74 7.55 -18.39 -5.45
CA PHE A 74 6.54 -18.94 -4.55
C PHE A 74 5.52 -19.81 -5.31
N SER A 75 5.15 -19.42 -6.53
CA SER A 75 4.32 -20.23 -7.44
C SER A 75 4.97 -21.58 -7.72
N LYS A 76 6.25 -21.59 -8.09
CA LYS A 76 7.01 -22.84 -8.33
C LYS A 76 7.02 -23.72 -7.09
N LYS A 77 7.28 -23.13 -5.92
CA LYS A 77 7.31 -23.85 -4.65
C LYS A 77 5.94 -24.46 -4.29
N ALA A 78 4.86 -23.70 -4.46
CA ALA A 78 3.52 -24.21 -4.22
C ALA A 78 3.15 -25.37 -5.17
N ASN A 79 3.57 -25.30 -6.43
CA ASN A 79 3.39 -26.38 -7.39
C ASN A 79 4.19 -27.63 -7.03
N GLU A 80 5.43 -27.48 -6.57
CA GLU A 80 6.26 -28.59 -6.05
C GLU A 80 5.60 -29.28 -4.84
N GLU A 81 4.87 -28.54 -4.02
CA GLU A 81 4.10 -29.06 -2.87
C GLU A 81 2.73 -29.62 -3.27
N GLY A 82 2.38 -29.63 -4.57
CA GLY A 82 1.10 -30.15 -5.08
C GLY A 82 -0.09 -29.21 -4.85
N LEU A 83 0.15 -27.94 -4.55
CA LEU A 83 -0.84 -26.92 -4.22
C LEU A 83 -1.11 -26.03 -5.44
N PHE A 84 -1.61 -26.64 -6.53
CA PHE A 84 -1.76 -25.99 -7.84
C PHE A 84 -2.56 -24.68 -7.77
N GLU A 85 -3.65 -24.62 -7.03
CA GLU A 85 -4.51 -23.44 -6.95
C GLU A 85 -3.80 -22.26 -6.26
N ILE A 86 -2.93 -22.54 -5.27
CA ILE A 86 -2.09 -21.52 -4.63
C ILE A 86 -0.93 -21.14 -5.56
N ALA A 87 -0.36 -22.10 -6.28
CA ALA A 87 0.65 -21.81 -7.29
C ALA A 87 0.11 -20.86 -8.37
N LEU A 88 -1.12 -21.08 -8.83
CA LEU A 88 -1.77 -20.25 -9.83
C LEU A 88 -2.07 -18.84 -9.29
N LEU A 89 -2.46 -18.69 -8.02
CA LEU A 89 -2.62 -17.39 -7.36
C LEU A 89 -1.30 -16.62 -7.34
N PHE A 90 -0.21 -17.23 -6.88
CA PHE A 90 1.11 -16.60 -6.88
C PHE A 90 1.57 -16.23 -8.29
N LYS A 91 1.28 -17.09 -9.29
CA LYS A 91 1.59 -16.78 -10.69
C LYS A 91 0.82 -15.56 -11.17
N ALA A 92 -0.48 -15.47 -10.86
CA ALA A 92 -1.30 -14.31 -11.19
C ALA A 92 -0.76 -13.02 -10.56
N ALA A 93 -0.44 -13.06 -9.27
CA ALA A 93 0.17 -11.92 -8.59
C ALA A 93 1.52 -11.54 -9.21
N SER A 94 2.42 -12.51 -9.47
CA SER A 94 3.70 -12.23 -10.15
C SER A 94 3.52 -11.43 -11.45
N VAL A 95 2.50 -11.77 -12.26
CA VAL A 95 2.20 -11.03 -13.49
C VAL A 95 1.64 -9.64 -13.19
N ALA A 96 0.83 -9.49 -12.16
CA ALA A 96 0.29 -8.19 -11.74
C ALA A 96 1.40 -7.25 -11.27
N GLU A 97 2.34 -7.73 -10.42
CA GLU A 97 3.48 -6.92 -9.95
C GLU A 97 4.41 -6.53 -11.11
N LYS A 98 4.55 -7.39 -12.11
CA LYS A 98 5.27 -7.01 -13.32
C LYS A 98 4.61 -5.82 -14.05
N ILE A 99 3.28 -5.79 -14.10
CA ILE A 99 2.53 -4.67 -14.70
C ILE A 99 2.71 -3.40 -13.86
N HIS A 100 2.71 -3.50 -12.52
CA HIS A 100 3.00 -2.37 -11.63
C HIS A 100 4.41 -1.83 -11.86
N ALA A 101 5.41 -2.70 -11.87
CA ALA A 101 6.80 -2.33 -12.13
C ALA A 101 6.95 -1.62 -13.49
N ASP A 102 6.33 -2.15 -14.55
CA ASP A 102 6.38 -1.55 -15.89
C ASP A 102 5.72 -0.17 -15.92
N ASN A 103 4.62 0.04 -15.20
CA ASN A 103 3.97 1.33 -15.05
C ASN A 103 4.87 2.34 -14.31
N HIS A 104 5.53 1.92 -13.22
CA HIS A 104 6.48 2.77 -12.49
C HIS A 104 7.70 3.12 -13.34
N LYS A 105 8.23 2.16 -14.09
CA LYS A 105 9.31 2.36 -15.06
C LYS A 105 8.97 3.46 -16.06
N ILE A 106 7.79 3.44 -16.66
CA ILE A 106 7.35 4.47 -17.61
C ILE A 106 7.40 5.87 -16.99
N VAL A 107 6.99 6.02 -15.71
CA VAL A 107 7.03 7.32 -15.02
C VAL A 107 8.46 7.80 -14.81
N ILE A 108 9.38 6.91 -14.40
CA ILE A 108 10.80 7.20 -14.20
C ILE A 108 11.44 7.66 -15.52
N GLU A 109 11.20 6.93 -16.61
CA GLU A 109 11.74 7.24 -17.93
C GLU A 109 11.19 8.59 -18.47
N LYS A 110 9.91 8.87 -18.24
CA LYS A 110 9.30 10.16 -18.61
C LYS A 110 9.84 11.35 -17.81
N ALA A 111 10.37 11.10 -16.61
CA ALA A 111 11.12 12.10 -15.85
C ALA A 111 12.57 12.27 -16.32
N GLY A 112 12.99 11.63 -17.43
CA GLY A 112 14.32 11.68 -17.98
C GLY A 112 15.37 10.88 -17.20
N GLN A 113 14.92 9.93 -16.38
CA GLN A 113 15.78 9.08 -15.56
C GLN A 113 15.83 7.65 -16.10
N THR A 114 16.87 6.93 -15.74
CA THR A 114 16.98 5.49 -16.01
C THR A 114 16.50 4.70 -14.80
N THR A 115 15.87 3.55 -15.06
CA THR A 115 15.56 2.61 -13.98
C THR A 115 16.85 1.93 -13.50
N PRO A 116 17.00 1.73 -12.18
CA PRO A 116 18.12 0.95 -11.66
C PRO A 116 18.01 -0.51 -12.12
N GLU A 117 19.15 -1.17 -12.25
CA GLU A 117 19.19 -2.63 -12.38
C GLU A 117 18.85 -3.24 -11.01
N ILE A 118 17.83 -4.11 -10.98
CA ILE A 118 17.36 -4.74 -9.76
C ILE A 118 17.81 -6.21 -9.75
N THR A 119 18.54 -6.58 -8.71
CA THR A 119 18.78 -7.97 -8.34
C THR A 119 17.81 -8.32 -7.22
N PRO A 120 16.74 -9.11 -7.48
CA PRO A 120 15.77 -9.47 -6.47
C PRO A 120 16.38 -10.32 -5.35
N GLU A 121 16.21 -9.91 -4.10
CA GLU A 121 16.68 -10.65 -2.92
C GLU A 121 15.47 -11.06 -2.07
N PHE A 122 15.24 -12.36 -1.92
CA PHE A 122 14.16 -12.94 -1.10
C PHE A 122 14.50 -14.39 -0.73
N THR A 123 13.73 -14.94 0.22
CA THR A 123 13.85 -16.34 0.62
C THR A 123 12.56 -17.10 0.27
N VAL A 124 12.72 -18.29 -0.32
CA VAL A 124 11.61 -19.22 -0.56
C VAL A 124 11.58 -20.25 0.55
N LYS A 125 10.42 -20.42 1.18
CA LYS A 125 10.16 -21.39 2.26
C LYS A 125 9.01 -22.31 1.88
N SER A 126 8.32 -22.88 2.87
CA SER A 126 7.07 -23.61 2.63
C SER A 126 5.98 -22.69 2.06
N THR A 127 5.02 -23.25 1.33
CA THR A 127 3.88 -22.48 0.78
C THR A 127 3.14 -21.71 1.87
N LYS A 128 2.97 -22.29 3.07
CA LYS A 128 2.36 -21.58 4.20
C LYS A 128 3.15 -20.33 4.59
N GLU A 129 4.46 -20.45 4.84
CA GLU A 129 5.33 -19.35 5.22
C GLU A 129 5.44 -18.29 4.09
N ASN A 130 5.39 -18.73 2.84
CA ASN A 130 5.38 -17.83 1.68
C ASN A 130 4.08 -17.02 1.59
N LEU A 131 2.93 -17.61 1.90
CA LEU A 131 1.65 -16.88 2.01
C LEU A 131 1.67 -15.87 3.16
N GLU A 132 2.20 -16.26 4.33
CA GLU A 132 2.36 -15.36 5.48
C GLU A 132 3.27 -14.16 5.11
N ASN A 133 4.39 -14.41 4.44
CA ASN A 133 5.30 -13.37 3.96
C ASN A 133 4.64 -12.46 2.90
N ALA A 134 3.86 -13.03 1.99
CA ALA A 134 3.13 -12.24 1.00
C ALA A 134 2.10 -11.31 1.67
N ILE A 135 1.30 -11.82 2.62
CA ILE A 135 0.35 -11.00 3.40
C ILE A 135 1.04 -9.84 4.12
N GLU A 136 2.22 -10.07 4.70
CA GLU A 136 3.01 -9.03 5.37
C GLU A 136 3.48 -7.96 4.37
N GLY A 137 3.95 -8.37 3.19
CA GLY A 137 4.37 -7.46 2.12
C GLY A 137 3.21 -6.58 1.64
N GLU A 138 2.08 -7.17 1.27
CA GLU A 138 0.90 -6.42 0.81
C GLU A 138 0.34 -5.48 1.90
N ASN A 139 0.40 -5.89 3.19
CA ASN A 139 0.05 -5.00 4.30
C ASN A 139 0.93 -3.76 4.36
N TYR A 140 2.25 -3.92 4.22
CA TYR A 140 3.17 -2.79 4.21
C TYR A 140 2.91 -1.85 3.03
N GLU A 141 2.72 -2.40 1.85
CA GLU A 141 2.45 -1.63 0.63
C GLU A 141 1.12 -0.87 0.74
N PHE A 142 0.06 -1.54 1.15
CA PHE A 142 -1.27 -0.94 1.26
C PHE A 142 -1.39 0.09 2.40
N PHE A 143 -0.86 -0.20 3.60
CA PHE A 143 -1.06 0.67 4.75
C PHE A 143 0.01 1.76 4.93
N THR A 144 1.20 1.56 4.35
CA THR A 144 2.36 2.43 4.62
C THR A 144 2.94 3.02 3.35
N MET A 145 3.44 2.22 2.44
CA MET A 145 4.26 2.65 1.31
C MET A 145 3.43 3.48 0.31
N TYR A 146 2.39 2.91 -0.28
CA TYR A 146 1.62 3.59 -1.32
C TYR A 146 0.89 4.84 -0.85
N PRO A 147 0.24 4.90 0.34
CA PRO A 147 -0.34 6.13 0.85
C PRO A 147 0.66 7.28 0.96
N GLU A 148 1.87 7.00 1.42
CA GLU A 148 2.93 8.00 1.52
C GLU A 148 3.42 8.44 0.14
N PHE A 149 3.69 7.51 -0.76
CA PHE A 149 4.20 7.79 -2.11
C PHE A 149 3.19 8.60 -2.94
N ILE A 150 1.90 8.26 -2.86
CA ILE A 150 0.82 9.02 -3.51
C ILE A 150 0.76 10.45 -2.95
N LYS A 151 0.88 10.62 -1.63
CA LYS A 151 0.93 11.95 -1.01
C LYS A 151 2.10 12.78 -1.53
N ASN A 152 3.29 12.17 -1.68
CA ASN A 152 4.48 12.84 -2.20
C ASN A 152 4.35 13.16 -3.70
N ALA A 153 3.77 12.27 -4.50
CA ALA A 153 3.44 12.52 -5.90
C ALA A 153 2.46 13.69 -6.07
N ASN A 154 1.45 13.81 -5.17
CA ASN A 154 0.54 14.96 -5.13
C ASN A 154 1.29 16.28 -4.85
N LYS A 155 2.20 16.28 -3.84
CA LYS A 155 3.01 17.47 -3.51
C LYS A 155 3.92 17.89 -4.66
N ALA A 156 4.46 16.91 -5.41
CA ALA A 156 5.29 17.16 -6.59
C ALA A 156 4.48 17.58 -7.84
N GLY A 157 3.15 17.51 -7.81
CA GLY A 157 2.30 17.76 -8.99
C GLY A 157 2.47 16.71 -10.09
N ASN A 158 3.00 15.53 -9.80
CA ASN A 158 3.27 14.48 -10.79
C ASN A 158 2.06 13.59 -10.98
N TYR A 159 1.15 13.95 -11.90
CA TYR A 159 -0.06 13.19 -12.19
C TYR A 159 0.19 11.78 -12.74
N MET A 160 1.28 11.57 -13.49
CA MET A 160 1.62 10.23 -13.99
C MET A 160 2.02 9.30 -12.84
N ALA A 161 2.83 9.80 -11.90
CA ALA A 161 3.16 9.06 -10.69
C ALA A 161 1.91 8.75 -9.85
N GLN A 162 1.01 9.73 -9.67
CA GLN A 162 -0.24 9.52 -8.93
C GLN A 162 -1.08 8.40 -9.53
N ILE A 163 -1.21 8.36 -10.87
CA ILE A 163 -1.97 7.31 -11.56
C ILE A 163 -1.31 5.95 -11.36
N SER A 164 0.00 5.85 -11.63
CA SER A 164 0.76 4.61 -11.53
C SER A 164 0.73 4.03 -10.11
N LEU A 165 1.01 4.84 -9.10
CA LEU A 165 0.97 4.45 -7.68
C LEU A 165 -0.45 4.11 -7.21
N THR A 166 -1.48 4.83 -7.71
CA THR A 166 -2.89 4.54 -7.35
C THR A 166 -3.37 3.23 -7.96
N TYR A 167 -2.88 2.86 -9.13
CA TYR A 167 -3.20 1.57 -9.75
C TYR A 167 -2.71 0.42 -8.88
N ALA A 168 -1.44 0.42 -8.53
CA ALA A 168 -0.86 -0.59 -7.64
C ALA A 168 -1.57 -0.59 -6.28
N TYR A 169 -1.63 0.54 -5.57
CA TYR A 169 -2.30 0.67 -4.27
C TYR A 169 -3.67 -0.01 -4.18
N LYS A 170 -4.50 0.12 -5.23
CA LYS A 170 -5.83 -0.48 -5.27
C LYS A 170 -5.81 -1.99 -5.49
N VAL A 171 -4.74 -2.51 -6.04
CA VAL A 171 -4.58 -3.94 -6.33
C VAL A 171 -4.02 -4.68 -5.12
N GLU A 172 -3.09 -4.06 -4.34
CA GLU A 172 -2.44 -4.71 -3.20
C GLU A 172 -3.43 -5.13 -2.11
N GLN A 173 -4.51 -4.35 -1.91
CA GLN A 173 -5.59 -4.80 -1.03
C GLN A 173 -6.21 -6.12 -1.48
N LYS A 174 -6.40 -6.32 -2.80
CA LYS A 174 -6.96 -7.56 -3.34
C LYS A 174 -5.98 -8.73 -3.22
N HIS A 175 -4.71 -8.50 -3.55
CA HIS A 175 -3.68 -9.54 -3.41
C HIS A 175 -3.60 -10.03 -1.96
N ARG A 176 -3.54 -9.12 -1.01
CA ARG A 176 -3.60 -9.43 0.42
C ARG A 176 -4.81 -10.31 0.77
N ASP A 177 -6.01 -9.91 0.34
CA ASP A 177 -7.25 -10.62 0.66
C ASP A 177 -7.26 -12.02 0.00
N PHE A 178 -6.69 -12.18 -1.19
CA PHE A 178 -6.52 -13.46 -1.85
C PHE A 178 -5.53 -14.37 -1.10
N TYR A 179 -4.41 -13.82 -0.62
CA TYR A 179 -3.44 -14.58 0.16
C TYR A 179 -4.01 -15.02 1.52
N ILE A 180 -4.77 -14.16 2.20
CA ILE A 180 -5.48 -14.53 3.44
C ILE A 180 -6.47 -15.68 3.17
N LYS A 181 -7.26 -15.59 2.10
CA LYS A 181 -8.18 -16.64 1.67
C LYS A 181 -7.45 -17.94 1.37
N ALA A 182 -6.31 -17.87 0.67
CA ALA A 182 -5.50 -19.04 0.33
C ALA A 182 -4.87 -19.69 1.56
N LEU A 183 -4.35 -18.88 2.50
CA LEU A 183 -3.80 -19.38 3.76
C LEU A 183 -4.87 -20.10 4.59
N LEU A 184 -6.05 -19.52 4.75
CA LEU A 184 -7.18 -20.14 5.42
C LEU A 184 -7.63 -21.44 4.74
N ALA A 185 -7.63 -21.48 3.40
CA ALA A 185 -7.97 -22.68 2.65
C ALA A 185 -6.92 -23.78 2.87
N LEU A 186 -5.65 -23.45 2.90
CA LEU A 186 -4.55 -24.36 3.18
C LEU A 186 -4.68 -24.97 4.60
N GLU A 187 -4.87 -24.15 5.61
CA GLU A 187 -5.00 -24.57 7.01
C GLU A 187 -6.22 -25.47 7.26
N ASN A 188 -7.27 -25.27 6.46
CA ASN A 188 -8.51 -26.06 6.58
C ASN A 188 -8.59 -27.24 5.59
N ASN A 189 -7.51 -27.59 4.88
CA ASN A 189 -7.48 -28.63 3.83
C ASN A 189 -8.52 -28.40 2.71
N LYS A 190 -8.76 -27.12 2.33
CA LYS A 190 -9.75 -26.72 1.33
C LYS A 190 -9.12 -26.05 0.10
N VAL A 191 -7.84 -26.29 -0.18
CA VAL A 191 -7.12 -25.66 -1.30
C VAL A 191 -7.84 -25.86 -2.63
N LYS A 192 -8.45 -27.03 -2.86
CA LYS A 192 -9.23 -27.33 -4.07
C LYS A 192 -10.50 -26.49 -4.26
N SER A 193 -10.89 -25.69 -3.28
CA SER A 193 -11.99 -24.73 -3.40
C SER A 193 -11.54 -23.34 -3.91
N LEU A 194 -10.24 -23.12 -4.04
CA LEU A 194 -9.68 -21.87 -4.58
C LEU A 194 -9.87 -21.82 -6.10
N PRO A 195 -9.84 -20.60 -6.68
CA PRO A 195 -9.94 -20.42 -8.13
C PRO A 195 -8.85 -21.16 -8.92
N THR A 196 -9.21 -21.63 -10.10
CA THR A 196 -8.31 -22.25 -11.08
C THR A 196 -8.19 -21.42 -12.36
N VAL A 197 -8.69 -20.18 -12.33
CA VAL A 197 -8.52 -19.19 -13.41
C VAL A 197 -8.54 -17.79 -12.83
N TYR A 198 -7.61 -16.97 -13.31
CA TYR A 198 -7.52 -15.54 -13.02
C TYR A 198 -7.55 -14.74 -14.32
N PHE A 199 -8.04 -13.50 -14.22
CA PHE A 199 -8.02 -12.53 -15.31
C PHE A 199 -7.33 -11.26 -14.80
N LEU A 200 -6.31 -10.81 -15.51
CA LEU A 200 -5.52 -9.65 -15.11
C LEU A 200 -5.72 -8.51 -16.11
N CYS A 201 -5.94 -7.32 -15.59
CA CYS A 201 -5.98 -6.13 -16.40
C CYS A 201 -4.57 -5.71 -16.81
N PRO A 202 -4.22 -5.68 -18.12
CA PRO A 202 -2.87 -5.36 -18.56
C PRO A 202 -2.47 -3.90 -18.34
N THR A 203 -3.43 -3.04 -17.95
CA THR A 203 -3.17 -1.62 -17.72
C THR A 203 -2.80 -1.33 -16.27
N CYS A 204 -3.44 -2.01 -15.31
CA CYS A 204 -3.27 -1.66 -13.89
C CYS A 204 -2.97 -2.87 -12.98
N GLY A 205 -2.80 -4.08 -13.51
CA GLY A 205 -2.54 -5.28 -12.73
C GLY A 205 -3.78 -5.85 -11.99
N ASN A 206 -4.93 -5.16 -12.02
CA ASN A 206 -6.09 -5.61 -11.26
C ASN A 206 -6.49 -7.04 -11.61
N THR A 207 -6.56 -7.89 -10.58
CA THR A 207 -6.75 -9.33 -10.68
C THR A 207 -8.18 -9.72 -10.33
N TYR A 208 -8.79 -10.59 -11.13
CA TYR A 208 -10.14 -11.11 -10.95
C TYR A 208 -10.12 -12.63 -10.88
N GLU A 209 -10.83 -13.18 -9.91
CA GLU A 209 -11.03 -14.61 -9.73
C GLU A 209 -12.19 -15.09 -10.62
N THR A 210 -12.01 -16.22 -11.31
CA THR A 210 -13.05 -17.01 -11.98
C THR A 210 -13.76 -16.32 -13.13
N VAL A 211 -14.19 -15.04 -12.98
CA VAL A 211 -14.95 -14.28 -13.99
C VAL A 211 -14.43 -12.86 -14.11
N ALA A 212 -14.15 -12.44 -15.33
CA ALA A 212 -13.77 -11.04 -15.61
C ALA A 212 -15.02 -10.16 -15.79
N PRO A 213 -15.04 -8.91 -15.25
CA PRO A 213 -16.08 -7.95 -15.55
C PRO A 213 -15.95 -7.45 -17.01
N LYS A 214 -16.95 -6.79 -17.55
CA LYS A 214 -16.88 -6.22 -18.91
C LYS A 214 -15.79 -5.15 -19.06
N ARG A 215 -15.47 -4.46 -17.97
CA ARG A 215 -14.40 -3.44 -17.87
C ARG A 215 -13.77 -3.49 -16.49
N CYS A 216 -12.47 -3.18 -16.44
CA CYS A 216 -11.76 -2.99 -15.18
C CYS A 216 -12.32 -1.78 -14.44
N GLU A 217 -12.68 -1.94 -13.17
CA GLU A 217 -13.19 -0.84 -12.32
C GLU A 217 -12.12 0.19 -11.94
N ILE A 218 -10.83 -0.13 -12.11
CA ILE A 218 -9.71 0.78 -11.79
C ILE A 218 -9.31 1.58 -13.04
N SER A 219 -8.97 0.91 -14.13
CA SER A 219 -8.40 1.54 -15.34
C SER A 219 -9.38 1.71 -16.50
N MET A 220 -10.61 1.21 -16.36
CA MET A 220 -11.65 1.18 -17.41
C MET A 220 -11.27 0.35 -18.65
N THR A 221 -10.21 -0.43 -18.61
CA THR A 221 -9.78 -1.33 -19.69
C THR A 221 -10.85 -2.37 -20.00
N ASN A 222 -11.10 -2.62 -21.29
CA ASN A 222 -12.07 -3.62 -21.74
C ASN A 222 -11.56 -5.05 -21.45
N ALA A 223 -12.45 -5.93 -21.00
CA ALA A 223 -12.13 -7.32 -20.66
C ALA A 223 -11.54 -8.13 -21.81
N ASN A 224 -11.83 -7.77 -23.07
CA ASN A 224 -11.22 -8.44 -24.23
C ASN A 224 -9.69 -8.32 -24.27
N ASN A 225 -9.12 -7.38 -23.51
CA ASN A 225 -7.67 -7.17 -23.40
C ASN A 225 -7.08 -7.86 -22.18
N PHE A 226 -7.90 -8.47 -21.30
CA PHE A 226 -7.38 -9.08 -20.08
C PHE A 226 -6.53 -10.31 -20.40
N ILE A 227 -5.49 -10.46 -19.62
CA ILE A 227 -4.65 -11.66 -19.62
C ILE A 227 -5.40 -12.74 -18.86
N LYS A 228 -5.74 -13.84 -19.53
CA LYS A 228 -6.29 -15.03 -18.86
C LYS A 228 -5.15 -15.92 -18.41
N LEU A 229 -5.19 -16.37 -17.16
CA LEU A 229 -4.22 -17.25 -16.57
C LEU A 229 -4.96 -18.43 -15.90
N ASP A 230 -4.79 -19.64 -16.50
CA ASP A 230 -5.37 -20.91 -16.07
C ASP A 230 -4.36 -22.06 -16.10
N SER A 231 -3.08 -21.75 -16.34
CA SER A 231 -1.94 -22.65 -16.27
C SER A 231 -0.74 -21.96 -15.66
N LEU A 232 0.32 -22.70 -15.39
CA LEU A 232 1.58 -22.19 -14.82
C LEU A 232 2.65 -21.96 -15.91
N ASP A 233 2.32 -22.28 -17.16
CA ASP A 233 3.19 -22.14 -18.33
C ASP A 233 3.23 -20.68 -18.86
#